data_bfab5fa14a9dc55e92d9f25bf3abacc4
#
_entry.id   bfab5fa14a9dc55e92d9f25bf3abacc4
#
_cell.length_a   1.000
_cell.length_b   1.000
_cell.length_c   1.000
_cell.angle_alpha   90.00
_cell.angle_beta   90.00
_cell.angle_gamma   90.00
#
_symmetry.space_group_name_H-M   'P 1'
#
loop_
_entity.id
_entity.type
_entity.pdbx_description
1 polymer ?
#
loop_
_entity_poly.entity_id
_entity_poly.type
_entity_poly.pdbx_seq_one_letter_code
_entity_poly.pdbx_strand_id
1 'polypeptide(L)'
;METYSLYIHIPFCTSKCTYCDFFSIPVGSDFSYCEKTQKIFKDYVLALKKELEYYFEKFQIKSLKTIYIGGGTPSLLSVEQIQDIFNFISSKLKIEENAEITLEANPQDISEEFLEKLKKTPVNRLSLGIQCCNDNVLKSLERRCDINQVNFALDIIKNKWVSCGLSFSCDLISGLPFLSDEDFIFGLEKVISSGVNHISLYSLMIEDGTVLEKQISRNEIEYSDEKNDNQWILGKEFLEKKGFYQYEVSNFAKKGFESRHNTVYWRTENYLGCGAGATGTVDCFRWNNVCDVEKYCDFWLSADFGENFVYELEKVQNEKNPRIVEILSEKEKEFEFLMMGFRLREGVKSSVYKKRFGFDLGKRLGCSLDSKIGKKNLGVFDKWKEKKLCDVEKVLGKEDERFFLTGEGLLFLNQFLEDLM
;
A
#
# COMPACT_ATOMS: atom_id res chain seq x y z
N MET A 1 -7.34 -2.43 24.82
CA MET A 1 -6.77 -1.14 24.32
C MET A 1 -6.68 -1.27 22.82
N GLU A 2 -7.26 -0.35 22.09
CA GLU A 2 -7.18 -0.42 20.62
C GLU A 2 -5.77 -0.03 20.16
N THR A 3 -5.22 -0.87 19.32
CA THR A 3 -3.90 -0.72 18.70
C THR A 3 -4.10 -0.27 17.27
N TYR A 4 -3.46 0.82 16.87
CA TYR A 4 -3.65 1.44 15.56
C TYR A 4 -2.48 1.10 14.60
N SER A 5 -2.70 1.41 13.34
CA SER A 5 -1.68 1.41 12.28
C SER A 5 -1.43 2.85 11.81
N LEU A 6 -0.22 3.14 11.35
CA LEU A 6 0.17 4.48 10.90
C LEU A 6 0.80 4.41 9.51
N TYR A 7 0.22 5.14 8.57
CA TYR A 7 0.83 5.46 7.29
C TYR A 7 1.39 6.87 7.30
N ILE A 8 2.63 7.04 6.90
CA ILE A 8 3.29 8.33 6.72
C ILE A 8 3.63 8.50 5.25
N HIS A 9 3.07 9.55 4.64
CA HIS A 9 3.37 9.90 3.25
C HIS A 9 4.54 10.88 3.19
N ILE A 10 5.58 10.54 2.42
CA ILE A 10 6.71 11.42 2.12
C ILE A 10 6.64 11.77 0.64
N PRO A 11 6.16 12.97 0.28
CA PRO A 11 5.79 13.31 -1.10
C PRO A 11 6.97 13.79 -1.96
N PHE A 12 8.19 13.38 -1.67
CA PHE A 12 9.37 13.85 -2.38
C PHE A 12 9.91 12.77 -3.31
N CYS A 13 10.15 13.14 -4.57
CA CYS A 13 10.92 12.35 -5.54
C CYS A 13 11.99 13.24 -6.13
N THR A 14 13.08 12.68 -6.61
CA THR A 14 14.06 13.52 -7.34
C THR A 14 13.59 13.83 -8.77
N SER A 15 12.83 12.91 -9.38
CA SER A 15 12.09 13.10 -10.64
C SER A 15 10.82 12.26 -10.60
N LYS A 16 9.82 12.58 -11.42
CA LYS A 16 8.58 11.80 -11.54
C LYS A 16 8.72 10.82 -12.70
N CYS A 17 8.48 9.54 -12.45
CA CYS A 17 8.47 8.50 -13.49
C CYS A 17 7.28 8.70 -14.43
N THR A 18 7.40 8.24 -15.69
CA THR A 18 6.40 8.49 -16.74
C THR A 18 5.02 7.89 -16.44
N TYR A 19 4.97 6.79 -15.69
CA TYR A 19 3.75 6.05 -15.34
C TYR A 19 3.15 6.42 -13.97
N CYS A 20 3.85 7.22 -13.14
CA CYS A 20 3.52 7.37 -11.73
C CYS A 20 2.38 8.38 -11.52
N ASP A 21 1.30 7.93 -10.87
CA ASP A 21 0.17 8.74 -10.45
C ASP A 21 0.27 9.22 -8.99
N PHE A 22 1.11 8.62 -8.18
CA PHE A 22 1.23 9.00 -6.77
C PHE A 22 1.54 10.48 -6.60
N PHE A 23 0.91 11.06 -5.57
CA PHE A 23 1.24 12.43 -5.19
C PHE A 23 2.70 12.52 -4.77
N SER A 24 3.50 13.20 -5.58
CA SER A 24 4.91 13.49 -5.29
C SER A 24 5.35 14.75 -6.03
N ILE A 25 6.30 15.48 -5.42
CA ILE A 25 6.92 16.65 -6.00
C ILE A 25 8.38 16.37 -6.33
N PRO A 26 8.86 16.73 -7.53
CA PRO A 26 10.26 16.57 -7.91
C PRO A 26 11.12 17.62 -7.19
N VAL A 27 12.17 17.16 -6.51
CA VAL A 27 13.13 18.03 -5.78
C VAL A 27 14.49 18.15 -6.48
N GLY A 28 14.68 17.46 -7.60
CA GLY A 28 15.95 17.45 -8.35
C GLY A 28 16.98 16.47 -7.78
N SER A 29 18.04 16.20 -8.52
CA SER A 29 19.11 15.27 -8.13
C SER A 29 20.10 15.86 -7.12
N ASP A 30 20.19 17.18 -7.05
CA ASP A 30 21.07 17.94 -6.14
C ASP A 30 20.39 18.33 -4.83
N PHE A 31 19.26 17.70 -4.50
CA PHE A 31 18.41 18.00 -3.34
C PHE A 31 19.19 18.03 -2.00
N SER A 32 20.20 17.18 -1.84
CA SER A 32 21.01 17.10 -0.61
C SER A 32 21.87 18.32 -0.37
N TYR A 33 22.22 19.06 -1.43
CA TYR A 33 23.06 20.26 -1.36
C TYR A 33 22.25 21.56 -1.52
N CYS A 34 20.98 21.47 -1.85
CA CYS A 34 20.10 22.62 -2.05
C CYS A 34 19.49 23.07 -0.71
N GLU A 35 19.94 24.21 -0.17
CA GLU A 35 19.43 24.75 1.11
C GLU A 35 17.91 24.93 1.11
N LYS A 36 17.32 25.35 -0.02
CA LYS A 36 15.87 25.49 -0.15
C LYS A 36 15.16 24.14 0.04
N THR A 37 15.68 23.08 -0.60
CA THR A 37 15.10 21.74 -0.49
C THR A 37 15.28 21.17 0.91
N GLN A 38 16.44 21.37 1.54
CA GLN A 38 16.68 20.95 2.92
C GLN A 38 15.74 21.67 3.90
N LYS A 39 15.44 22.94 3.64
CA LYS A 39 14.45 23.68 4.43
C LYS A 39 13.05 23.08 4.27
N ILE A 40 12.64 22.75 3.04
CA ILE A 40 11.33 22.11 2.77
C ILE A 40 11.21 20.78 3.54
N PHE A 41 12.24 19.93 3.50
CA PHE A 41 12.25 18.66 4.24
C PHE A 41 12.11 18.88 5.75
N LYS A 42 12.84 19.84 6.30
CA LYS A 42 12.78 20.18 7.72
C LYS A 42 11.39 20.68 8.12
N ASP A 43 10.84 21.63 7.37
CA ASP A 43 9.51 22.20 7.63
C ASP A 43 8.43 21.13 7.50
N TYR A 44 8.56 20.23 6.52
CA TYR A 44 7.66 19.10 6.34
C TYR A 44 7.67 18.13 7.53
N VAL A 45 8.85 17.74 8.01
CA VAL A 45 8.97 16.86 9.19
C VAL A 45 8.38 17.52 10.44
N LEU A 46 8.55 18.83 10.60
CA LEU A 46 7.93 19.58 11.70
C LEU A 46 6.40 19.60 11.59
N ALA A 47 5.86 19.86 10.40
CA ALA A 47 4.42 19.84 10.13
C ALA A 47 3.83 18.45 10.38
N LEU A 48 4.51 17.38 9.89
CA LEU A 48 4.15 16.00 10.11
C LEU A 48 4.07 15.64 11.60
N LYS A 49 5.02 16.08 12.41
CA LYS A 49 4.99 15.86 13.86
C LYS A 49 3.79 16.51 14.52
N LYS A 50 3.41 17.71 14.11
CA LYS A 50 2.20 18.37 14.61
C LYS A 50 0.93 17.65 14.22
N GLU A 51 0.84 17.14 13.00
CA GLU A 51 -0.28 16.30 12.56
C GLU A 51 -0.37 15.01 13.37
N LEU A 52 0.75 14.32 13.58
CA LEU A 52 0.81 13.11 14.40
C LEU A 52 0.33 13.39 15.83
N GLU A 53 0.81 14.47 16.44
CA GLU A 53 0.38 14.88 17.80
C GLU A 53 -1.13 15.08 17.87
N TYR A 54 -1.69 15.82 16.91
CA TYR A 54 -3.13 16.06 16.83
C TYR A 54 -3.94 14.75 16.79
N TYR A 55 -3.58 13.80 15.90
CA TYR A 55 -4.32 12.55 15.81
C TYR A 55 -4.11 11.62 16.99
N PHE A 56 -2.92 11.60 17.58
CA PHE A 56 -2.65 10.81 18.78
C PHE A 56 -3.52 11.26 19.95
N GLU A 57 -3.70 12.56 20.11
CA GLU A 57 -4.57 13.14 21.14
C GLU A 57 -6.05 12.96 20.82
N LYS A 58 -6.48 13.30 19.59
CA LYS A 58 -7.86 13.17 19.13
C LYS A 58 -8.43 11.78 19.32
N PHE A 59 -7.70 10.75 18.93
CA PHE A 59 -8.13 9.36 19.01
C PHE A 59 -7.60 8.63 20.24
N GLN A 60 -6.93 9.34 21.17
CA GLN A 60 -6.38 8.79 22.42
C GLN A 60 -5.54 7.51 22.20
N ILE A 61 -4.71 7.52 21.16
CA ILE A 61 -3.93 6.37 20.72
C ILE A 61 -2.90 6.01 21.78
N LYS A 62 -2.78 4.72 22.09
CA LYS A 62 -1.84 4.21 23.10
C LYS A 62 -0.69 3.43 22.50
N SER A 63 -0.95 2.70 21.40
CA SER A 63 0.10 1.90 20.74
C SER A 63 -0.12 1.78 19.25
N LEU A 64 1.00 1.53 18.51
CA LEU A 64 1.02 1.25 17.09
C LEU A 64 1.52 -0.17 16.84
N LYS A 65 0.77 -0.93 16.01
CA LYS A 65 1.10 -2.30 15.59
C LYS A 65 1.83 -2.35 14.25
N THR A 66 1.63 -1.34 13.38
CA THR A 66 2.37 -1.18 12.12
C THR A 66 2.63 0.30 11.84
N ILE A 67 3.79 0.59 11.25
CA ILE A 67 4.13 1.91 10.70
C ILE A 67 4.62 1.69 9.28
N TYR A 68 4.06 2.41 8.31
CA TYR A 68 4.48 2.36 6.93
C TYR A 68 4.85 3.76 6.46
N ILE A 69 6.10 3.96 6.07
CA ILE A 69 6.58 5.22 5.53
C ILE A 69 6.76 5.03 4.03
N GLY A 70 5.85 5.65 3.27
CA GLY A 70 5.74 5.48 1.81
C GLY A 70 5.45 6.78 1.08
N GLY A 71 5.03 6.66 -0.19
CA GLY A 71 4.55 7.76 -1.01
C GLY A 71 5.39 8.05 -2.24
N GLY A 72 6.16 9.12 -2.24
CA GLY A 72 7.12 9.43 -3.32
C GLY A 72 8.38 8.56 -3.18
N THR A 73 9.32 9.01 -2.37
CA THR A 73 10.58 8.30 -2.09
C THR A 73 11.04 8.61 -0.67
N PRO A 74 10.57 7.87 0.33
CA PRO A 74 10.92 8.11 1.74
C PRO A 74 12.44 8.02 2.04
N SER A 75 13.17 7.22 1.26
CA SER A 75 14.63 7.10 1.37
C SER A 75 15.41 8.38 0.99
N LEU A 76 14.75 9.43 0.51
CA LEU A 76 15.34 10.77 0.34
C LEU A 76 15.49 11.53 1.66
N LEU A 77 14.72 11.18 2.68
CA LEU A 77 14.97 11.69 4.02
C LEU A 77 16.28 11.10 4.56
N SER A 78 17.06 11.92 5.25
CA SER A 78 18.22 11.38 5.96
C SER A 78 17.76 10.41 7.06
N VAL A 79 18.61 9.45 7.40
CA VAL A 79 18.29 8.50 8.49
C VAL A 79 18.09 9.24 9.82
N GLU A 80 18.75 10.36 10.01
CA GLU A 80 18.60 11.23 11.18
C GLU A 80 17.18 11.85 11.22
N GLN A 81 16.62 12.25 10.08
CA GLN A 81 15.22 12.74 9.99
C GLN A 81 14.22 11.61 10.24
N ILE A 82 14.47 10.42 9.71
CA ILE A 82 13.66 9.22 9.97
C ILE A 82 13.69 8.89 11.48
N GLN A 83 14.87 8.89 12.09
CA GLN A 83 15.04 8.65 13.53
C GLN A 83 14.34 9.73 14.38
N ASP A 84 14.36 10.97 13.94
CA ASP A 84 13.68 12.09 14.62
C ASP A 84 12.15 11.91 14.62
N ILE A 85 11.58 11.39 13.53
CA ILE A 85 10.15 11.01 13.48
C ILE A 85 9.86 9.90 14.50
N PHE A 86 10.69 8.82 14.56
CA PHE A 86 10.50 7.74 15.51
C PHE A 86 10.68 8.17 16.96
N ASN A 87 11.66 9.04 17.24
CA ASN A 87 11.85 9.60 18.58
C ASN A 87 10.61 10.36 19.03
N PHE A 88 10.03 11.17 18.13
CA PHE A 88 8.79 11.88 18.41
C PHE A 88 7.64 10.90 18.71
N ILE A 89 7.40 9.91 17.82
CA ILE A 89 6.34 8.90 18.02
C ILE A 89 6.53 8.20 19.37
N SER A 90 7.74 7.72 19.66
CA SER A 90 8.05 6.98 20.88
C SER A 90 7.95 7.85 22.15
N SER A 91 8.06 9.18 22.04
CA SER A 91 7.84 10.09 23.16
C SER A 91 6.35 10.25 23.52
N LYS A 92 5.44 9.94 22.61
CA LYS A 92 3.99 10.13 22.75
C LYS A 92 3.23 8.83 23.03
N LEU A 93 3.67 7.71 22.45
CA LEU A 93 2.96 6.44 22.53
C LEU A 93 3.92 5.25 22.38
N LYS A 94 3.40 4.04 22.66
CA LYS A 94 4.17 2.81 22.52
C LYS A 94 4.16 2.32 21.08
N ILE A 95 5.33 2.03 20.51
CA ILE A 95 5.46 1.16 19.35
C ILE A 95 5.54 -0.27 19.90
N GLU A 96 4.69 -1.19 19.39
CA GLU A 96 4.67 -2.57 19.87
C GLU A 96 5.97 -3.29 19.54
N GLU A 97 6.44 -4.19 20.41
CA GLU A 97 7.71 -4.91 20.24
C GLU A 97 7.78 -5.70 18.92
N ASN A 98 6.65 -6.20 18.47
CA ASN A 98 6.52 -6.93 17.21
C ASN A 98 5.92 -6.07 16.09
N ALA A 99 5.93 -4.75 16.20
CA ALA A 99 5.42 -3.88 15.15
C ALA A 99 6.13 -4.12 13.81
N GLU A 100 5.37 -4.17 12.72
CA GLU A 100 5.95 -4.10 11.37
C GLU A 100 6.20 -2.64 11.03
N ILE A 101 7.45 -2.31 10.72
CA ILE A 101 7.86 -0.95 10.41
C ILE A 101 8.55 -0.94 9.05
N THR A 102 7.80 -0.49 8.04
CA THR A 102 8.24 -0.49 6.64
C THR A 102 8.72 0.88 6.21
N LEU A 103 9.82 0.92 5.47
CA LEU A 103 10.30 2.08 4.74
C LEU A 103 10.38 1.75 3.24
N GLU A 104 9.77 2.58 2.39
CA GLU A 104 9.97 2.50 0.94
C GLU A 104 11.30 3.13 0.55
N ALA A 105 11.96 2.50 -0.43
CA ALA A 105 13.23 2.96 -0.97
C ALA A 105 13.34 2.65 -2.47
N ASN A 106 14.20 3.39 -3.15
CA ASN A 106 14.61 3.08 -4.52
C ASN A 106 16.03 2.47 -4.53
N PRO A 107 16.37 1.65 -5.54
CA PRO A 107 17.68 1.00 -5.62
C PRO A 107 18.87 1.95 -5.49
N GLN A 108 18.81 3.13 -6.12
CA GLN A 108 19.91 4.09 -6.08
C GLN A 108 20.15 4.74 -4.71
N ASP A 109 19.19 4.65 -3.79
CA ASP A 109 19.30 5.23 -2.45
C ASP A 109 19.90 4.21 -1.46
N ILE A 110 20.05 2.96 -1.89
CA ILE A 110 20.59 1.88 -1.06
C ILE A 110 22.12 1.90 -1.11
N SER A 111 22.72 2.11 0.04
CA SER A 111 24.18 1.99 0.27
C SER A 111 24.45 1.21 1.55
N GLU A 112 25.70 0.76 1.72
CA GLU A 112 26.09 0.11 2.98
C GLU A 112 25.92 1.04 4.17
N GLU A 113 26.33 2.31 4.03
CA GLU A 113 26.18 3.32 5.06
C GLU A 113 24.71 3.57 5.42
N PHE A 114 23.84 3.68 4.41
CA PHE A 114 22.40 3.86 4.62
C PHE A 114 21.83 2.69 5.44
N LEU A 115 22.10 1.44 5.05
CA LEU A 115 21.59 0.26 5.75
C LEU A 115 22.15 0.15 7.18
N GLU A 116 23.45 0.44 7.39
CA GLU A 116 24.04 0.40 8.72
C GLU A 116 23.46 1.47 9.67
N LYS A 117 23.13 2.64 9.14
CA LYS A 117 22.43 3.66 9.91
C LYS A 117 20.97 3.27 10.14
N LEU A 118 20.28 2.79 9.11
CA LEU A 118 18.87 2.43 9.19
C LEU A 118 18.59 1.30 10.20
N LYS A 119 19.48 0.33 10.32
CA LYS A 119 19.40 -0.73 11.33
C LYS A 119 19.41 -0.22 12.79
N LYS A 120 19.83 1.03 13.02
CA LYS A 120 19.76 1.66 14.33
C LYS A 120 18.43 2.30 14.63
N THR A 121 17.56 2.40 13.63
CA THR A 121 16.17 2.86 13.77
C THR A 121 15.23 1.68 14.02
N PRO A 122 13.97 1.90 14.37
CA PRO A 122 12.99 0.82 14.51
C PRO A 122 12.57 0.14 13.19
N VAL A 123 13.01 0.62 12.01
CA VAL A 123 12.67 0.04 10.71
C VAL A 123 13.15 -1.40 10.63
N ASN A 124 12.22 -2.33 10.32
CA ASN A 124 12.51 -3.76 10.24
C ASN A 124 12.08 -4.41 8.90
N ARG A 125 11.51 -3.61 8.00
CA ARG A 125 11.11 -4.03 6.66
C ARG A 125 11.42 -2.93 5.64
N LEU A 126 12.01 -3.31 4.50
CA LEU A 126 12.18 -2.43 3.33
C LEU A 126 11.18 -2.80 2.25
N SER A 127 10.65 -1.82 1.50
CA SER A 127 9.96 -2.03 0.22
C SER A 127 10.77 -1.36 -0.88
N LEU A 128 11.28 -2.16 -1.83
CA LEU A 128 12.20 -1.69 -2.84
C LEU A 128 11.51 -1.58 -4.20
N GLY A 129 11.34 -0.36 -4.69
CA GLY A 129 10.72 -0.07 -5.98
C GLY A 129 11.66 -0.37 -7.15
N ILE A 130 11.71 -1.62 -7.61
CA ILE A 130 12.55 -2.08 -8.74
C ILE A 130 11.82 -1.87 -10.07
N GLN A 131 10.57 -2.23 -10.14
CA GLN A 131 9.65 -2.22 -11.29
C GLN A 131 10.01 -3.27 -12.35
N CYS A 132 11.24 -3.31 -12.85
CA CYS A 132 11.77 -4.36 -13.73
C CYS A 132 13.29 -4.47 -13.64
N CYS A 133 13.85 -5.51 -14.27
CA CYS A 133 15.30 -5.74 -14.34
C CYS A 133 15.84 -5.63 -15.78
N ASN A 134 15.28 -4.73 -16.58
CA ASN A 134 15.74 -4.46 -17.94
C ASN A 134 16.09 -2.97 -18.09
N ASP A 135 17.35 -2.67 -18.48
CA ASP A 135 17.89 -1.32 -18.50
C ASP A 135 17.19 -0.41 -19.53
N ASN A 136 16.80 -0.94 -20.70
CA ASN A 136 16.09 -0.18 -21.72
C ASN A 136 14.68 0.21 -21.24
N VAL A 137 14.01 -0.70 -20.55
CA VAL A 137 12.69 -0.44 -19.95
C VAL A 137 12.81 0.60 -18.84
N LEU A 138 13.77 0.46 -17.92
CA LEU A 138 14.00 1.42 -16.84
C LEU A 138 14.23 2.85 -17.41
N LYS A 139 15.02 2.97 -18.47
CA LYS A 139 15.26 4.24 -19.16
C LYS A 139 14.00 4.82 -19.81
N SER A 140 13.19 3.98 -20.46
CA SER A 140 11.93 4.44 -21.11
C SER A 140 10.90 4.94 -20.10
N LEU A 141 10.96 4.45 -18.86
CA LEU A 141 10.12 4.89 -17.76
C LEU A 141 10.66 6.10 -17.00
N GLU A 142 11.78 6.67 -17.46
CA GLU A 142 12.51 7.74 -16.77
C GLU A 142 12.86 7.38 -15.31
N ARG A 143 13.16 6.09 -15.07
CA ARG A 143 13.67 5.66 -13.77
C ARG A 143 15.08 6.18 -13.55
N ARG A 144 15.38 6.62 -12.34
CA ARG A 144 16.69 7.14 -11.96
C ARG A 144 17.75 6.06 -11.81
N CYS A 145 17.34 4.82 -11.53
CA CYS A 145 18.26 3.70 -11.39
C CYS A 145 18.46 2.98 -12.73
N ASP A 146 19.66 2.53 -12.95
CA ASP A 146 20.02 1.56 -13.98
C ASP A 146 20.08 0.14 -13.42
N ILE A 147 20.28 -0.84 -14.29
CA ILE A 147 20.36 -2.25 -13.89
C ILE A 147 21.54 -2.56 -12.96
N ASN A 148 22.64 -1.79 -13.03
CA ASN A 148 23.78 -1.98 -12.14
C ASN A 148 23.45 -1.55 -10.72
N GLN A 149 22.71 -0.45 -10.57
CA GLN A 149 22.22 0.02 -9.27
C GLN A 149 21.19 -0.94 -8.68
N VAL A 150 20.28 -1.50 -9.51
CA VAL A 150 19.36 -2.57 -9.07
C VAL A 150 20.14 -3.77 -8.55
N ASN A 151 21.14 -4.24 -9.30
CA ASN A 151 21.97 -5.38 -8.89
C ASN A 151 22.71 -5.12 -7.58
N PHE A 152 23.36 -3.98 -7.49
CA PHE A 152 24.08 -3.56 -6.29
C PHE A 152 23.15 -3.51 -5.07
N ALA A 153 21.96 -2.89 -5.22
CA ALA A 153 21.00 -2.79 -4.13
C ALA A 153 20.53 -4.19 -3.66
N LEU A 154 20.18 -5.09 -4.58
CA LEU A 154 19.77 -6.45 -4.24
C LEU A 154 20.88 -7.22 -3.51
N ASP A 155 22.13 -7.11 -3.99
CA ASP A 155 23.26 -7.80 -3.37
C ASP A 155 23.57 -7.26 -1.97
N ILE A 156 23.55 -5.95 -1.80
CA ILE A 156 23.87 -5.37 -0.49
C ILE A 156 22.75 -5.59 0.53
N ILE A 157 21.47 -5.54 0.10
CA ILE A 157 20.33 -5.87 0.96
C ILE A 157 20.43 -7.33 1.41
N LYS A 158 20.70 -8.26 0.49
CA LYS A 158 20.90 -9.68 0.84
C LYS A 158 21.96 -9.87 1.91
N ASN A 159 23.12 -9.23 1.72
CA ASN A 159 24.30 -9.42 2.56
C ASN A 159 24.27 -8.64 3.87
N LYS A 160 23.58 -7.50 3.94
CA LYS A 160 23.63 -6.58 5.09
C LYS A 160 22.30 -6.43 5.82
N TRP A 161 21.17 -6.76 5.18
CA TRP A 161 19.83 -6.61 5.74
C TRP A 161 19.18 -7.96 6.03
N VAL A 162 19.03 -8.80 5.02
CA VAL A 162 18.42 -10.13 5.16
C VAL A 162 19.27 -11.04 6.06
N SER A 163 20.58 -10.99 5.96
CA SER A 163 21.51 -11.74 6.83
C SER A 163 21.38 -11.39 8.31
N CYS A 164 20.80 -10.23 8.64
CA CYS A 164 20.49 -9.81 10.01
C CYS A 164 19.08 -10.22 10.46
N GLY A 165 18.34 -11.01 9.66
CA GLY A 165 16.97 -11.44 9.97
C GLY A 165 15.89 -10.39 9.67
N LEU A 166 16.24 -9.29 8.98
CA LEU A 166 15.32 -8.24 8.57
C LEU A 166 14.67 -8.59 7.23
N SER A 167 13.41 -8.21 7.05
CA SER A 167 12.67 -8.54 5.83
C SER A 167 12.75 -7.44 4.77
N PHE A 168 12.54 -7.82 3.51
CA PHE A 168 12.31 -6.85 2.47
C PHE A 168 11.34 -7.37 1.40
N SER A 169 10.72 -6.45 0.69
CA SER A 169 9.88 -6.72 -0.47
C SER A 169 10.43 -5.99 -1.69
N CYS A 170 10.07 -6.51 -2.86
CA CYS A 170 10.33 -5.87 -4.13
C CYS A 170 9.02 -5.59 -4.85
N ASP A 171 8.90 -4.42 -5.43
CA ASP A 171 7.77 -4.02 -6.22
C ASP A 171 8.15 -4.13 -7.70
N LEU A 172 7.36 -4.90 -8.45
CA LEU A 172 7.52 -5.19 -9.88
C LEU A 172 6.22 -4.90 -10.62
N ILE A 173 6.34 -4.54 -11.90
CA ILE A 173 5.19 -4.19 -12.74
C ILE A 173 5.22 -5.08 -13.99
N SER A 174 4.11 -5.79 -14.26
CA SER A 174 3.86 -6.47 -15.53
C SER A 174 3.30 -5.52 -16.58
N GLY A 175 3.44 -5.86 -17.84
CA GLY A 175 2.87 -5.09 -18.95
C GLY A 175 3.60 -3.78 -19.26
N LEU A 176 4.78 -3.56 -18.68
CA LEU A 176 5.58 -2.38 -19.01
C LEU A 176 5.92 -2.36 -20.52
N PRO A 177 5.85 -1.18 -21.17
CA PRO A 177 6.29 -1.04 -22.55
C PRO A 177 7.71 -1.59 -22.75
N PHE A 178 7.94 -2.25 -23.89
CA PHE A 178 9.22 -2.85 -24.28
C PHE A 178 9.72 -4.00 -23.41
N LEU A 179 8.97 -4.42 -22.38
CA LEU A 179 9.32 -5.57 -21.53
C LEU A 179 8.84 -6.86 -22.20
N SER A 180 9.78 -7.76 -22.57
CA SER A 180 9.47 -9.10 -23.05
C SER A 180 9.10 -10.04 -21.90
N ASP A 181 8.43 -11.15 -22.19
CA ASP A 181 8.10 -12.16 -21.19
C ASP A 181 9.36 -12.84 -20.62
N GLU A 182 10.38 -13.03 -21.47
CA GLU A 182 11.67 -13.58 -21.06
C GLU A 182 12.39 -12.65 -20.07
N ASP A 183 12.45 -11.34 -20.37
CA ASP A 183 13.08 -10.35 -19.49
C ASP A 183 12.29 -10.20 -18.18
N PHE A 184 10.97 -10.27 -18.26
CA PHE A 184 10.11 -10.20 -17.07
C PHE A 184 10.36 -11.39 -16.13
N ILE A 185 10.38 -12.64 -16.66
CA ILE A 185 10.67 -13.83 -15.86
C ILE A 185 12.11 -13.81 -15.33
N PHE A 186 13.07 -13.38 -16.14
CA PHE A 186 14.45 -13.19 -15.69
C PHE A 186 14.53 -12.22 -14.52
N GLY A 187 13.77 -11.10 -14.58
CA GLY A 187 13.68 -10.12 -13.50
C GLY A 187 13.12 -10.72 -12.21
N LEU A 188 12.03 -11.48 -12.30
CA LEU A 188 11.46 -12.21 -11.15
C LEU A 188 12.46 -13.18 -10.53
N GLU A 189 13.15 -13.95 -11.37
CA GLU A 189 14.16 -14.92 -10.91
C GLU A 189 15.32 -14.25 -10.17
N LYS A 190 15.80 -13.13 -10.69
CA LYS A 190 16.83 -12.31 -10.09
C LYS A 190 16.41 -11.78 -8.72
N VAL A 191 15.22 -11.20 -8.63
CA VAL A 191 14.67 -10.71 -7.37
C VAL A 191 14.53 -11.83 -6.34
N ILE A 192 14.02 -13.01 -6.74
CA ILE A 192 13.91 -14.16 -5.85
C ILE A 192 15.29 -14.63 -5.34
N SER A 193 16.32 -14.60 -6.18
CA SER A 193 17.67 -15.01 -5.82
C SER A 193 18.35 -14.12 -4.77
N SER A 194 17.86 -12.88 -4.61
CA SER A 194 18.31 -11.94 -3.58
C SER A 194 17.84 -12.30 -2.16
N GLY A 195 16.98 -13.32 -2.01
CA GLY A 195 16.45 -13.74 -0.72
C GLY A 195 15.18 -13.01 -0.29
N VAL A 196 14.50 -12.33 -1.23
CA VAL A 196 13.21 -11.67 -0.96
C VAL A 196 12.17 -12.68 -0.47
N ASN A 197 11.30 -12.22 0.43
CA ASN A 197 10.22 -13.03 1.00
C ASN A 197 8.82 -12.51 0.64
N HIS A 198 8.74 -11.35 0.03
CA HIS A 198 7.51 -10.70 -0.39
C HIS A 198 7.73 -9.97 -1.72
N ILE A 199 6.80 -10.10 -2.65
CA ILE A 199 6.83 -9.44 -3.96
C ILE A 199 5.46 -8.80 -4.18
N SER A 200 5.47 -7.51 -4.47
CA SER A 200 4.31 -6.82 -5.03
C SER A 200 4.42 -6.90 -6.55
N LEU A 201 3.51 -7.60 -7.18
CA LEU A 201 3.41 -7.73 -8.63
C LEU A 201 2.18 -6.97 -9.10
N TYR A 202 2.41 -5.76 -9.56
CA TYR A 202 1.35 -4.90 -10.10
C TYR A 202 1.16 -5.16 -11.59
N SER A 203 -0.08 -5.11 -12.04
CA SER A 203 -0.41 -4.93 -13.45
C SER A 203 -0.29 -3.45 -13.79
N LEU A 204 0.40 -3.08 -14.87
CA LEU A 204 0.50 -1.68 -15.29
C LEU A 204 -0.88 -1.10 -15.53
N MET A 205 -1.22 -0.05 -14.82
CA MET A 205 -2.42 0.75 -15.05
C MET A 205 -2.00 2.05 -15.74
N ILE A 206 -2.73 2.39 -16.80
CA ILE A 206 -2.51 3.66 -17.52
C ILE A 206 -3.40 4.72 -16.86
N GLU A 207 -2.79 5.53 -16.01
CA GLU A 207 -3.48 6.55 -15.26
C GLU A 207 -3.56 7.88 -16.03
N ASP A 208 -4.73 8.50 -15.99
CA ASP A 208 -5.01 9.77 -16.67
C ASP A 208 -4.02 10.88 -16.25
N GLY A 209 -3.56 11.65 -17.23
CA GLY A 209 -2.68 12.79 -16.99
C GLY A 209 -1.20 12.44 -16.83
N THR A 210 -0.84 11.15 -16.78
CA THR A 210 0.57 10.72 -16.76
C THR A 210 1.28 10.98 -18.10
N VAL A 211 2.61 10.96 -18.08
CA VAL A 211 3.39 11.10 -19.33
C VAL A 211 3.17 9.88 -20.22
N LEU A 212 3.13 8.69 -19.62
CA LEU A 212 2.92 7.43 -20.33
C LEU A 212 1.56 7.38 -21.03
N GLU A 213 0.47 7.82 -20.36
CA GLU A 213 -0.84 7.95 -20.98
C GLU A 213 -0.80 8.81 -22.25
N LYS A 214 -0.13 9.98 -22.17
CA LYS A 214 0.00 10.89 -23.31
C LYS A 214 0.84 10.31 -24.46
N GLN A 215 1.86 9.53 -24.15
CA GLN A 215 2.69 8.84 -25.15
C GLN A 215 1.89 7.74 -25.87
N ILE A 216 1.11 6.97 -25.13
CA ILE A 216 0.24 5.92 -25.67
C ILE A 216 -0.86 6.56 -26.54
N SER A 217 -1.56 7.58 -26.06
CA SER A 217 -2.64 8.26 -26.77
C SER A 217 -2.19 8.91 -28.09
N ARG A 218 -0.90 9.26 -28.18
CA ARG A 218 -0.24 9.78 -29.41
C ARG A 218 0.36 8.71 -30.31
N ASN A 219 0.18 7.42 -29.97
CA ASN A 219 0.83 6.28 -30.63
C ASN A 219 2.37 6.37 -30.67
N GLU A 220 3.00 7.02 -29.70
CA GLU A 220 4.45 7.05 -29.52
C GLU A 220 4.95 5.76 -28.86
N ILE A 221 4.11 5.15 -28.03
CA ILE A 221 4.37 3.88 -27.33
C ILE A 221 3.19 2.94 -27.58
N GLU A 222 3.48 1.69 -27.93
CA GLU A 222 2.49 0.63 -28.05
C GLU A 222 2.18 0.01 -26.69
N TYR A 223 0.91 -0.14 -26.37
CA TYR A 223 0.41 -0.78 -25.15
C TYR A 223 -0.76 -1.71 -25.49
N SER A 224 -0.85 -2.84 -24.78
CA SER A 224 -1.93 -3.82 -24.92
C SER A 224 -2.32 -4.37 -23.56
N ASP A 225 -3.59 -4.20 -23.19
CA ASP A 225 -4.16 -4.81 -21.98
C ASP A 225 -4.04 -6.33 -21.98
N GLU A 226 -4.30 -6.98 -23.13
CA GLU A 226 -4.19 -8.44 -23.27
C GLU A 226 -2.76 -8.93 -22.98
N LYS A 227 -1.75 -8.24 -23.51
CA LYS A 227 -0.35 -8.57 -23.24
C LYS A 227 -0.02 -8.38 -21.75
N ASN A 228 -0.49 -7.31 -21.14
CA ASN A 228 -0.29 -7.02 -19.73
C ASN A 228 -0.92 -8.10 -18.85
N ASP A 229 -2.18 -8.46 -19.10
CA ASP A 229 -2.89 -9.51 -18.38
C ASP A 229 -2.19 -10.87 -18.50
N ASN A 230 -1.78 -11.25 -19.72
CA ASN A 230 -1.04 -12.50 -19.95
C ASN A 230 0.29 -12.51 -19.20
N GLN A 231 1.03 -11.40 -19.20
CA GLN A 231 2.31 -11.30 -18.49
C GLN A 231 2.11 -11.32 -16.96
N TRP A 232 1.04 -10.72 -16.45
CA TRP A 232 0.71 -10.80 -15.02
C TRP A 232 0.39 -12.24 -14.61
N ILE A 233 -0.42 -12.97 -15.40
CA ILE A 233 -0.75 -14.38 -15.15
C ILE A 233 0.52 -15.23 -15.18
N LEU A 234 1.40 -15.01 -16.16
CA LEU A 234 2.69 -15.70 -16.26
C LEU A 234 3.54 -15.46 -14.98
N GLY A 235 3.61 -14.23 -14.51
CA GLY A 235 4.32 -13.87 -13.29
C GLY A 235 3.73 -14.54 -12.04
N LYS A 236 2.40 -14.54 -11.91
CA LYS A 236 1.70 -15.22 -10.82
C LYS A 236 2.04 -16.70 -10.78
N GLU A 237 1.90 -17.40 -11.91
CA GLU A 237 2.22 -18.84 -11.98
C GLU A 237 3.68 -19.12 -11.65
N PHE A 238 4.59 -18.24 -12.11
CA PHE A 238 6.01 -18.38 -11.81
C PHE A 238 6.28 -18.22 -10.32
N LEU A 239 5.72 -17.21 -9.68
CA LEU A 239 5.86 -16.95 -8.24
C LEU A 239 5.30 -18.12 -7.40
N GLU A 240 4.13 -18.63 -7.76
CA GLU A 240 3.53 -19.79 -7.07
C GLU A 240 4.42 -21.04 -7.17
N LYS A 241 5.01 -21.31 -8.34
CA LYS A 241 5.99 -22.40 -8.52
C LYS A 241 7.27 -22.21 -7.69
N LYS A 242 7.65 -20.96 -7.37
CA LYS A 242 8.80 -20.62 -6.51
C LYS A 242 8.44 -20.54 -5.01
N GLY A 243 7.23 -20.92 -4.64
CA GLY A 243 6.76 -21.00 -3.24
C GLY A 243 6.30 -19.69 -2.63
N PHE A 244 6.01 -18.69 -3.46
CA PHE A 244 5.26 -17.51 -3.07
C PHE A 244 3.79 -17.77 -3.32
N TYR A 245 2.94 -17.46 -2.36
CA TYR A 245 1.50 -17.54 -2.58
C TYR A 245 0.89 -16.14 -2.63
N GLN A 246 -0.06 -15.98 -3.51
CA GLN A 246 -0.86 -14.77 -3.59
C GLN A 246 -1.75 -14.68 -2.35
N TYR A 247 -1.55 -13.70 -1.48
CA TYR A 247 -2.40 -13.54 -0.29
C TYR A 247 -3.46 -12.44 -0.45
N GLU A 248 -3.26 -11.54 -1.43
CA GLU A 248 -4.25 -10.55 -1.89
C GLU A 248 -3.98 -10.21 -3.36
N VAL A 249 -4.75 -9.30 -3.96
CA VAL A 249 -4.80 -9.04 -5.41
C VAL A 249 -3.43 -8.90 -6.08
N SER A 250 -2.52 -8.11 -5.50
CA SER A 250 -1.23 -7.78 -6.13
C SER A 250 -0.03 -8.32 -5.37
N ASN A 251 -0.21 -8.86 -4.16
CA ASN A 251 0.91 -9.20 -3.30
C ASN A 251 1.09 -10.72 -3.10
N PHE A 252 2.33 -11.14 -3.23
CA PHE A 252 2.78 -12.53 -3.10
C PHE A 252 3.82 -12.61 -1.98
N ALA A 253 3.70 -13.60 -1.12
CA ALA A 253 4.64 -13.78 -0.01
C ALA A 253 4.97 -15.25 0.25
N LYS A 254 6.10 -15.51 0.86
CA LYS A 254 6.32 -16.76 1.59
C LYS A 254 5.52 -16.71 2.87
N LYS A 255 5.06 -17.86 3.35
CA LYS A 255 4.21 -17.96 4.56
C LYS A 255 4.85 -17.25 5.76
N GLY A 256 4.10 -16.31 6.36
CA GLY A 256 4.53 -15.49 7.51
C GLY A 256 5.26 -14.21 7.16
N PHE A 257 5.35 -13.88 5.84
CA PHE A 257 5.97 -12.65 5.36
C PHE A 257 4.97 -11.72 4.63
N GLU A 258 3.68 -11.98 4.79
CA GLU A 258 2.62 -11.09 4.31
C GLU A 258 2.77 -9.70 4.94
N SER A 259 2.56 -8.62 4.16
CA SER A 259 2.58 -7.28 4.71
C SER A 259 1.41 -7.09 5.69
N ARG A 260 1.74 -6.94 6.96
CA ARG A 260 0.74 -6.72 8.02
C ARG A 260 0.09 -5.37 7.85
N HIS A 261 0.83 -4.38 7.38
CA HIS A 261 0.28 -3.05 7.16
C HIS A 261 -0.74 -3.05 6.01
N ASN A 262 -0.45 -3.68 4.87
CA ASN A 262 -1.39 -3.76 3.75
C ASN A 262 -2.69 -4.50 4.14
N THR A 263 -2.60 -5.53 4.97
CA THR A 263 -3.79 -6.26 5.44
C THR A 263 -4.71 -5.42 6.33
N VAL A 264 -4.22 -4.34 6.96
CA VAL A 264 -5.05 -3.39 7.71
C VAL A 264 -6.09 -2.74 6.79
N TYR A 265 -5.69 -2.32 5.59
CA TYR A 265 -6.61 -1.75 4.61
C TYR A 265 -7.64 -2.77 4.14
N TRP A 266 -7.20 -3.97 3.79
CA TRP A 266 -8.09 -5.03 3.29
C TRP A 266 -9.08 -5.53 4.35
N ARG A 267 -8.75 -5.40 5.63
CA ARG A 267 -9.65 -5.71 6.74
C ARG A 267 -10.45 -4.51 7.24
N THR A 268 -10.32 -3.36 6.58
CA THR A 268 -10.94 -2.10 7.00
C THR A 268 -10.74 -1.81 8.50
N GLU A 269 -9.53 -2.05 8.98
CA GLU A 269 -9.13 -1.71 10.35
C GLU A 269 -8.74 -0.23 10.42
N ASN A 270 -8.82 0.35 11.63
CA ASN A 270 -8.46 1.74 11.85
C ASN A 270 -6.98 2.01 11.57
N TYR A 271 -6.69 3.06 10.81
CA TYR A 271 -5.34 3.53 10.55
C TYR A 271 -5.29 5.05 10.42
N LEU A 272 -4.18 5.61 10.87
CA LEU A 272 -3.85 7.01 10.66
C LEU A 272 -3.10 7.16 9.34
N GLY A 273 -3.51 8.13 8.52
CA GLY A 273 -2.76 8.59 7.36
C GLY A 273 -2.29 10.01 7.58
N CYS A 274 -0.97 10.21 7.65
CA CYS A 274 -0.36 11.50 7.92
C CYS A 274 0.61 11.90 6.80
N GLY A 275 0.74 13.19 6.56
CA GLY A 275 1.52 13.75 5.47
C GLY A 275 0.64 14.25 4.31
N ALA A 276 1.16 15.17 3.50
CA ALA A 276 0.47 15.72 2.35
C ALA A 276 0.05 14.61 1.38
N GLY A 277 -1.21 14.57 0.97
CA GLY A 277 -1.78 13.54 0.10
C GLY A 277 -2.16 12.21 0.81
N ALA A 278 -1.90 12.07 2.11
CA ALA A 278 -2.27 10.88 2.85
C ALA A 278 -3.77 10.82 3.17
N THR A 279 -4.32 9.60 3.13
CA THR A 279 -5.67 9.29 3.61
C THR A 279 -5.59 8.52 4.91
N GLY A 280 -6.44 8.85 5.89
CA GLY A 280 -6.61 8.08 7.12
C GLY A 280 -8.07 7.77 7.38
N THR A 281 -8.34 6.67 8.07
CA THR A 281 -9.70 6.25 8.46
C THR A 281 -9.70 5.68 9.87
N VAL A 282 -10.52 6.28 10.74
CA VAL A 282 -10.76 5.80 12.10
C VAL A 282 -12.27 5.75 12.33
N ASP A 283 -12.80 4.56 12.54
CA ASP A 283 -14.22 4.26 12.67
C ASP A 283 -15.03 4.73 11.44
N CYS A 284 -15.83 5.77 11.60
CA CYS A 284 -16.56 6.41 10.48
C CYS A 284 -15.90 7.69 9.97
N PHE A 285 -14.82 8.13 10.60
CA PHE A 285 -14.15 9.38 10.26
C PHE A 285 -13.01 9.11 9.28
N ARG A 286 -13.14 9.64 8.06
CA ARG A 286 -12.11 9.61 7.02
C ARG A 286 -11.63 11.00 6.71
N TRP A 287 -10.33 11.13 6.46
CA TRP A 287 -9.76 12.38 5.97
C TRP A 287 -8.76 12.12 4.84
N ASN A 288 -8.69 13.09 3.93
CA ASN A 288 -7.71 13.16 2.87
C ASN A 288 -6.93 14.46 3.03
N ASN A 289 -5.63 14.36 3.21
CA ASN A 289 -4.78 15.54 3.25
C ASN A 289 -4.61 16.15 1.86
N VAL A 290 -4.40 17.47 1.82
CA VAL A 290 -4.17 18.18 0.56
C VAL A 290 -2.93 17.65 -0.17
N CYS A 291 -3.07 17.47 -1.49
CA CYS A 291 -1.96 17.16 -2.39
C CYS A 291 -1.16 18.42 -2.75
N ASP A 292 -0.63 19.12 -1.73
CA ASP A 292 0.14 20.37 -1.84
C ASP A 292 1.00 20.50 -0.59
N VAL A 293 2.31 20.39 -0.75
CA VAL A 293 3.26 20.39 0.37
C VAL A 293 3.32 21.73 1.09
N GLU A 294 3.24 22.85 0.35
CA GLU A 294 3.29 24.19 0.94
C GLU A 294 2.05 24.46 1.80
N LYS A 295 0.85 24.22 1.24
CA LYS A 295 -0.40 24.36 1.99
C LYS A 295 -0.47 23.43 3.21
N TYR A 296 0.04 22.20 3.07
CA TYR A 296 0.13 21.26 4.17
C TYR A 296 1.02 21.79 5.30
N CYS A 297 2.23 22.26 4.96
CA CYS A 297 3.16 22.83 5.94
C CYS A 297 2.59 24.09 6.58
N ASP A 298 2.08 25.03 5.80
CA ASP A 298 1.50 26.28 6.30
C ASP A 298 0.36 26.00 7.29
N PHE A 299 -0.51 25.06 6.96
CA PHE A 299 -1.61 24.68 7.82
C PHE A 299 -1.11 24.12 9.16
N TRP A 300 -0.30 23.09 9.15
CA TRP A 300 0.15 22.43 10.38
C TRP A 300 1.13 23.24 11.18
N LEU A 301 1.95 24.08 10.56
CA LEU A 301 2.90 24.96 11.28
C LEU A 301 2.23 26.19 11.89
N SER A 302 1.18 26.71 11.26
CA SER A 302 0.40 27.83 11.81
C SER A 302 -0.63 27.40 12.86
N ALA A 303 -0.90 26.09 12.98
CA ALA A 303 -1.89 25.57 13.88
C ALA A 303 -1.52 25.84 15.35
N ASP A 304 -2.38 26.59 16.03
CA ASP A 304 -2.37 26.71 17.49
C ASP A 304 -3.38 25.71 18.05
N PHE A 305 -2.88 24.64 18.70
CA PHE A 305 -3.69 23.51 19.19
C PHE A 305 -4.56 23.85 20.40
N GLY A 306 -5.07 25.10 20.53
CA GLY A 306 -6.07 25.45 21.52
C GLY A 306 -7.41 24.76 21.28
N GLU A 307 -8.30 24.76 22.31
CA GLU A 307 -9.60 24.07 22.26
C GLU A 307 -10.45 24.42 21.01
N ASN A 308 -10.31 25.63 20.48
CA ASN A 308 -11.01 26.08 19.27
C ASN A 308 -10.47 25.44 17.98
N PHE A 309 -9.22 25.00 17.95
CA PHE A 309 -8.61 24.40 16.77
C PHE A 309 -9.18 23.01 16.48
N VAL A 310 -9.38 22.19 17.51
CA VAL A 310 -10.01 20.85 17.38
C VAL A 310 -11.41 21.00 16.79
N TYR A 311 -12.19 21.97 17.25
CA TYR A 311 -13.55 22.24 16.76
C TYR A 311 -13.56 22.69 15.29
N GLU A 312 -12.60 23.53 14.88
CA GLU A 312 -12.51 24.00 13.48
C GLU A 312 -12.06 22.89 12.51
N LEU A 313 -11.22 21.94 12.95
CA LEU A 313 -10.80 20.79 12.17
C LEU A 313 -11.92 19.77 11.93
N GLU A 314 -12.95 19.76 12.76
CA GLU A 314 -14.12 18.88 12.63
C GLU A 314 -15.20 19.44 11.69
N LYS A 315 -15.15 20.72 11.36
CA LYS A 315 -16.06 21.29 10.37
C LYS A 315 -15.68 20.85 8.97
N VAL A 316 -16.60 20.12 8.36
CA VAL A 316 -16.46 19.43 7.06
C VAL A 316 -16.09 20.38 5.89
N GLN A 317 -16.24 21.67 6.01
CA GLN A 317 -15.83 22.65 5.00
C GLN A 317 -15.44 23.98 5.66
N ASN A 318 -14.14 24.19 5.81
CA ASN A 318 -13.61 25.49 6.19
C ASN A 318 -12.52 25.87 5.18
N GLU A 319 -12.59 27.06 4.60
CA GLU A 319 -11.56 27.58 3.67
C GLU A 319 -10.12 27.54 4.23
N LYS A 320 -10.01 27.48 5.56
CA LYS A 320 -8.73 27.35 6.27
C LYS A 320 -8.26 25.91 6.48
N ASN A 321 -9.14 24.91 6.28
CA ASN A 321 -8.78 23.50 6.44
C ASN A 321 -8.56 22.86 5.05
N PRO A 322 -7.32 22.61 4.63
CA PRO A 322 -7.02 22.07 3.30
C PRO A 322 -7.31 20.57 3.17
N ARG A 323 -7.87 19.93 4.21
CA ARG A 323 -8.24 18.53 4.21
C ARG A 323 -9.68 18.33 3.77
N ILE A 324 -9.93 17.22 3.09
CA ILE A 324 -11.29 16.73 2.85
C ILE A 324 -11.63 15.77 3.98
N VAL A 325 -12.74 16.00 4.67
CA VAL A 325 -13.21 15.15 5.77
C VAL A 325 -14.57 14.57 5.41
N GLU A 326 -14.72 13.26 5.61
CA GLU A 326 -15.95 12.51 5.36
C GLU A 326 -16.39 11.76 6.60
N ILE A 327 -17.69 11.63 6.77
CA ILE A 327 -18.31 10.75 7.77
C ILE A 327 -19.00 9.62 7.03
N LEU A 328 -18.43 8.44 7.10
CA LEU A 328 -18.94 7.25 6.41
C LEU A 328 -20.23 6.76 7.07
N SER A 329 -21.26 6.58 6.27
CA SER A 329 -22.50 5.92 6.69
C SER A 329 -22.27 4.41 6.92
N GLU A 330 -23.16 3.76 7.67
CA GLU A 330 -23.10 2.30 7.88
C GLU A 330 -23.15 1.51 6.56
N LYS A 331 -23.89 2.01 5.56
CA LYS A 331 -24.00 1.38 4.26
C LYS A 331 -22.68 1.47 3.46
N GLU A 332 -22.01 2.62 3.51
CA GLU A 332 -20.69 2.79 2.88
C GLU A 332 -19.66 1.90 3.57
N LYS A 333 -19.63 1.86 4.90
CA LYS A 333 -18.73 0.99 5.66
C LYS A 333 -18.96 -0.49 5.35
N GLU A 334 -20.22 -0.93 5.21
CA GLU A 334 -20.55 -2.31 4.82
C GLU A 334 -20.02 -2.63 3.42
N PHE A 335 -20.29 -1.75 2.46
CA PHE A 335 -19.83 -1.95 1.09
C PHE A 335 -18.30 -2.00 1.01
N GLU A 336 -17.61 -1.06 1.64
CA GLU A 336 -16.15 -1.05 1.69
C GLU A 336 -15.58 -2.29 2.38
N PHE A 337 -16.21 -2.75 3.45
CA PHE A 337 -15.80 -3.97 4.13
C PHE A 337 -15.84 -5.19 3.21
N LEU A 338 -16.88 -5.33 2.41
CA LEU A 338 -16.98 -6.41 1.42
C LEU A 338 -15.98 -6.20 0.28
N MET A 339 -15.90 -4.98 -0.28
CA MET A 339 -15.00 -4.64 -1.36
C MET A 339 -13.53 -4.90 -1.00
N MET A 340 -13.11 -4.50 0.20
CA MET A 340 -11.74 -4.72 0.67
C MET A 340 -11.51 -6.16 1.10
N GLY A 341 -12.47 -6.78 1.79
CA GLY A 341 -12.34 -8.14 2.31
C GLY A 341 -12.21 -9.20 1.21
N PHE A 342 -12.90 -9.03 0.08
CA PHE A 342 -12.78 -9.95 -1.06
C PHE A 342 -11.50 -9.77 -1.89
N ARG A 343 -10.69 -8.75 -1.61
CA ARG A 343 -9.32 -8.64 -2.15
C ARG A 343 -8.37 -9.66 -1.50
N LEU A 344 -8.66 -10.08 -0.29
CA LEU A 344 -7.86 -11.11 0.41
C LEU A 344 -8.22 -12.52 -0.07
N ARG A 345 -7.21 -13.36 -0.28
CA ARG A 345 -7.41 -14.80 -0.54
C ARG A 345 -8.09 -15.52 0.62
N GLU A 346 -7.92 -15.02 1.85
CA GLU A 346 -8.67 -15.56 2.98
C GLU A 346 -10.15 -15.13 2.99
N GLY A 347 -10.51 -14.09 2.23
CA GLY A 347 -11.87 -13.59 2.12
C GLY A 347 -12.43 -13.04 3.44
N VAL A 348 -13.76 -13.10 3.58
CA VAL A 348 -14.53 -12.51 4.66
C VAL A 348 -15.08 -13.58 5.60
N LYS A 349 -14.85 -13.44 6.91
CA LYS A 349 -15.39 -14.32 7.95
C LYS A 349 -16.80 -13.89 8.35
N SER A 350 -17.72 -14.86 8.39
CA SER A 350 -19.12 -14.61 8.73
C SER A 350 -19.29 -14.03 10.13
N SER A 351 -18.52 -14.50 11.11
CA SER A 351 -18.57 -13.99 12.49
C SER A 351 -18.12 -12.53 12.59
N VAL A 352 -17.10 -12.12 11.81
CA VAL A 352 -16.59 -10.76 11.80
C VAL A 352 -17.62 -9.81 11.18
N TYR A 353 -18.18 -10.20 10.03
CA TYR A 353 -19.23 -9.42 9.37
C TYR A 353 -20.46 -9.27 10.27
N LYS A 354 -20.95 -10.37 10.84
CA LYS A 354 -22.11 -10.35 11.74
C LYS A 354 -21.89 -9.50 12.99
N LYS A 355 -20.68 -9.57 13.57
CA LYS A 355 -20.32 -8.73 14.72
C LYS A 355 -20.34 -7.23 14.37
N ARG A 356 -19.91 -6.88 13.16
CA ARG A 356 -19.76 -5.49 12.72
C ARG A 356 -21.08 -4.87 12.24
N PHE A 357 -21.90 -5.64 11.50
CA PHE A 357 -23.09 -5.12 10.81
C PHE A 357 -24.42 -5.73 11.31
N GLY A 358 -24.37 -6.73 12.18
CA GLY A 358 -25.57 -7.35 12.76
C GLY A 358 -26.30 -8.35 11.86
N PHE A 359 -25.84 -8.55 10.62
CA PHE A 359 -26.49 -9.41 9.62
C PHE A 359 -25.70 -10.69 9.34
N ASP A 360 -26.38 -11.66 8.74
CA ASP A 360 -25.76 -12.89 8.27
C ASP A 360 -25.10 -12.66 6.89
N LEU A 361 -23.80 -13.00 6.77
CA LEU A 361 -23.02 -12.78 5.55
C LEU A 361 -23.54 -13.64 4.39
N GLY A 362 -23.85 -14.92 4.63
CA GLY A 362 -24.37 -15.81 3.58
C GLY A 362 -25.66 -15.28 2.97
N LYS A 363 -26.57 -14.76 3.80
CA LYS A 363 -27.80 -14.12 3.32
C LYS A 363 -27.52 -12.86 2.51
N ARG A 364 -26.57 -12.02 2.96
CA ARG A 364 -26.17 -10.79 2.26
C ARG A 364 -25.58 -11.08 0.88
N LEU A 365 -24.81 -12.14 0.76
CA LEU A 365 -24.18 -12.58 -0.48
C LEU A 365 -25.15 -13.37 -1.39
N GLY A 366 -26.36 -13.65 -0.94
CA GLY A 366 -27.33 -14.47 -1.67
C GLY A 366 -26.91 -15.95 -1.72
N CYS A 367 -26.30 -16.45 -0.65
CA CYS A 367 -25.99 -17.87 -0.53
C CYS A 367 -27.25 -18.63 -0.11
N SER A 368 -27.68 -19.60 -0.90
CA SER A 368 -28.80 -20.44 -0.53
C SER A 368 -28.36 -21.53 0.46
N LEU A 369 -28.83 -21.42 1.69
CA LEU A 369 -28.62 -22.45 2.73
C LEU A 369 -29.42 -23.72 2.47
N ASP A 370 -30.31 -23.72 1.49
CA ASP A 370 -31.21 -24.83 1.18
C ASP A 370 -30.87 -25.46 -0.18
N SER A 371 -30.44 -26.71 -0.17
CA SER A 371 -30.16 -27.53 -1.37
C SER A 371 -31.38 -27.79 -2.27
N LYS A 372 -32.55 -27.21 -1.95
CA LYS A 372 -33.82 -27.39 -2.66
C LYS A 372 -34.22 -26.20 -3.56
N ILE A 373 -33.43 -25.12 -3.58
CA ILE A 373 -33.72 -23.96 -4.45
C ILE A 373 -33.35 -24.33 -5.89
N GLY A 374 -34.34 -24.30 -6.79
CA GLY A 374 -34.11 -24.59 -8.20
C GLY A 374 -33.16 -23.55 -8.82
N LYS A 375 -32.34 -23.95 -9.79
CA LYS A 375 -31.28 -23.14 -10.46
C LYS A 375 -31.70 -21.74 -10.96
N LYS A 376 -33.01 -21.47 -11.09
CA LYS A 376 -33.53 -20.16 -11.56
C LYS A 376 -33.47 -19.03 -10.52
N ASN A 377 -33.26 -19.34 -9.24
CA ASN A 377 -33.27 -18.35 -8.12
C ASN A 377 -31.98 -18.30 -7.32
N LEU A 378 -30.86 -18.64 -7.95
CA LEU A 378 -29.55 -18.56 -7.28
C LEU A 378 -29.15 -17.09 -7.04
N GLY A 379 -28.69 -16.82 -5.82
CA GLY A 379 -28.08 -15.54 -5.50
C GLY A 379 -26.73 -15.36 -6.19
N VAL A 380 -26.12 -14.19 -5.99
CA VAL A 380 -24.86 -13.83 -6.66
C VAL A 380 -23.74 -14.82 -6.30
N PHE A 381 -23.54 -15.08 -5.01
CA PHE A 381 -22.46 -15.96 -4.55
C PHE A 381 -22.63 -17.40 -5.09
N ASP A 382 -23.86 -17.93 -5.09
CA ASP A 382 -24.11 -19.28 -5.61
C ASP A 382 -23.81 -19.39 -7.10
N LYS A 383 -24.14 -18.35 -7.90
CA LYS A 383 -23.80 -18.29 -9.35
C LYS A 383 -22.29 -18.32 -9.59
N TRP A 384 -21.54 -17.58 -8.77
CA TRP A 384 -20.10 -17.52 -8.87
C TRP A 384 -19.45 -18.84 -8.39
N LYS A 385 -20.05 -19.48 -7.38
CA LYS A 385 -19.61 -20.79 -6.88
C LYS A 385 -19.83 -21.89 -7.94
N GLU A 386 -20.94 -21.88 -8.68
CA GLU A 386 -21.12 -22.81 -9.80
C GLU A 386 -20.03 -22.68 -10.88
N LYS A 387 -19.51 -21.48 -11.08
CA LYS A 387 -18.38 -21.19 -11.98
C LYS A 387 -17.03 -21.52 -11.36
N LYS A 388 -16.96 -21.96 -10.11
CA LYS A 388 -15.73 -22.22 -9.33
C LYS A 388 -14.87 -20.96 -9.07
N LEU A 389 -15.46 -19.77 -9.15
CA LEU A 389 -14.78 -18.49 -8.97
C LEU A 389 -14.81 -18.03 -7.49
N CYS A 390 -15.69 -18.58 -6.68
CA CYS A 390 -15.71 -18.36 -5.22
C CYS A 390 -16.04 -19.65 -4.49
N ASP A 391 -15.78 -19.67 -3.19
CA ASP A 391 -16.16 -20.79 -2.31
C ASP A 391 -16.39 -20.32 -0.87
N VAL A 392 -16.97 -21.22 -0.07
CA VAL A 392 -17.18 -21.07 1.38
C VAL A 392 -16.58 -22.26 2.10
N GLU A 393 -15.83 -22.01 3.16
CA GLU A 393 -15.27 -23.08 3.96
C GLU A 393 -15.44 -22.82 5.46
N LYS A 394 -15.50 -23.88 6.25
CA LYS A 394 -15.51 -23.79 7.71
C LYS A 394 -14.12 -23.41 8.23
N VAL A 395 -14.09 -22.45 9.14
CA VAL A 395 -12.84 -22.06 9.81
C VAL A 395 -12.44 -23.15 10.80
N LEU A 396 -11.23 -23.68 10.65
CA LEU A 396 -10.74 -24.82 11.43
C LEU A 396 -10.85 -24.55 12.94
N GLY A 397 -11.55 -25.46 13.67
CA GLY A 397 -11.72 -25.38 15.12
C GLY A 397 -12.72 -24.34 15.62
N LYS A 398 -13.54 -23.75 14.74
CA LYS A 398 -14.59 -22.78 15.08
C LYS A 398 -15.90 -23.10 14.36
N GLU A 399 -17.02 -22.77 14.99
CA GLU A 399 -18.33 -22.70 14.30
C GLU A 399 -18.42 -21.37 13.53
N ASP A 400 -17.57 -21.18 12.52
CA ASP A 400 -17.51 -19.98 11.70
C ASP A 400 -17.25 -20.38 10.24
N GLU A 401 -17.69 -19.56 9.31
CA GLU A 401 -17.51 -19.75 7.87
C GLU A 401 -16.78 -18.56 7.30
N ARG A 402 -15.97 -18.79 6.29
CA ARG A 402 -15.35 -17.75 5.48
C ARG A 402 -15.76 -17.87 4.03
N PHE A 403 -16.09 -16.76 3.43
CA PHE A 403 -16.47 -16.60 2.02
C PHE A 403 -15.30 -15.93 1.29
N PHE A 404 -14.84 -16.52 0.20
CA PHE A 404 -13.65 -16.02 -0.50
C PHE A 404 -13.74 -16.26 -2.01
N LEU A 405 -12.98 -15.45 -2.76
CA LEU A 405 -12.73 -15.68 -4.17
C LEU A 405 -11.58 -16.68 -4.36
N THR A 406 -11.71 -17.60 -5.32
CA THR A 406 -10.61 -18.48 -5.73
C THR A 406 -9.49 -17.66 -6.41
N GLY A 407 -8.34 -18.28 -6.73
CA GLY A 407 -7.29 -17.59 -7.48
C GLY A 407 -7.72 -17.11 -8.86
N GLU A 408 -8.64 -17.86 -9.50
CA GLU A 408 -9.28 -17.44 -10.75
C GLU A 408 -10.36 -16.37 -10.49
N GLY A 409 -11.10 -16.50 -9.40
CA GLY A 409 -12.13 -15.52 -9.04
C GLY A 409 -11.57 -14.12 -8.75
N LEU A 410 -10.36 -14.01 -8.19
CA LEU A 410 -9.71 -12.73 -7.97
C LEU A 410 -9.40 -11.96 -9.27
N LEU A 411 -9.24 -12.65 -10.40
CA LEU A 411 -9.08 -12.00 -11.71
C LEU A 411 -10.35 -11.23 -12.15
N PHE A 412 -11.49 -11.61 -11.59
CA PHE A 412 -12.81 -11.02 -11.91
C PHE A 412 -13.41 -10.28 -10.71
N LEU A 413 -12.57 -9.82 -9.76
CA LEU A 413 -13.02 -9.18 -8.52
C LEU A 413 -13.97 -8.01 -8.77
N ASN A 414 -13.67 -7.12 -9.72
CA ASN A 414 -14.50 -5.96 -10.00
C ASN A 414 -15.90 -6.39 -10.47
N GLN A 415 -15.98 -7.38 -11.37
CA GLN A 415 -17.26 -7.93 -11.82
C GLN A 415 -18.05 -8.58 -10.68
N PHE A 416 -17.35 -9.29 -9.77
CA PHE A 416 -18.00 -9.86 -8.59
C PHE A 416 -18.62 -8.79 -7.70
N LEU A 417 -17.89 -7.68 -7.48
CA LEU A 417 -18.36 -6.57 -6.67
C LEU A 417 -19.53 -5.82 -7.31
N GLU A 418 -19.52 -5.66 -8.63
CA GLU A 418 -20.66 -5.10 -9.40
C GLU A 418 -21.89 -5.99 -9.29
N ASP A 419 -21.73 -7.31 -9.39
CA ASP A 419 -22.82 -8.25 -9.25
C ASP A 419 -23.42 -8.26 -7.82
N LEU A 420 -22.64 -7.85 -6.79
CA LEU A 420 -23.09 -7.74 -5.40
C LEU A 420 -23.84 -6.44 -5.09
N MET A 421 -23.64 -5.38 -5.87
CA MET A 421 -24.35 -4.09 -5.73
C MET A 421 -25.80 -4.17 -6.18
#